data_c7c16f95eaaff4ae1fccae05f74151e8
#
_entry.id   c7c16f95eaaff4ae1fccae05f74151e8
#
_cell.length_a   1.000
_cell.length_b   1.000
_cell.length_c   1.000
_cell.angle_alpha   90.00
_cell.angle_beta   90.00
_cell.angle_gamma   90.00
#
_symmetry.space_group_name_H-M   'P 1'
#
loop_
_entity.id
_entity.type
_entity.pdbx_description
1 polymer ?
#
loop_
_entity_poly.entity_id
_entity_poly.type
_entity_poly.pdbx_seq_one_letter_code
_entity_poly.pdbx_strand_id
1 'polypeptide(L)'
;MASLKILVEIALPDTTVRLWDGSGGAFIDDDGNIYRAAQFTEDALQTIEAAINGEAFTLPLSLINLDRTTGDQIWEYDEVNSVVGSPVVIKLQELDDEEQIVGEPEVKFTGTSDNMKVTDQASEQESLSVVSVDVVNAFTLRGVANGQVLSDVDQKERSKRLNPSAPLDRFCERVSGLREKTIRWPNW
;
A
#
# COMPACT_ATOMS: atom_id res chain seq x y z
N MET A 1 -15.97 -13.87 25.49
CA MET A 1 -15.57 -12.47 25.18
C MET A 1 -15.26 -12.41 23.70
N ALA A 2 -16.00 -11.62 22.91
CA ALA A 2 -15.71 -11.49 21.48
C ALA A 2 -14.26 -11.07 21.29
N SER A 3 -13.54 -11.72 20.39
CA SER A 3 -12.16 -11.41 20.06
C SER A 3 -12.06 -10.79 18.66
N LEU A 4 -11.02 -10.03 18.41
CA LEU A 4 -10.76 -9.41 17.12
C LEU A 4 -9.44 -9.92 16.56
N LYS A 5 -9.42 -10.28 15.27
CA LYS A 5 -8.19 -10.57 14.54
C LYS A 5 -7.89 -9.47 13.54
N ILE A 6 -6.63 -9.06 13.48
CA ILE A 6 -6.13 -8.13 12.46
C ILE A 6 -5.67 -8.98 11.28
N LEU A 7 -6.23 -8.71 10.12
CA LEU A 7 -5.88 -9.35 8.85
C LEU A 7 -5.21 -8.33 7.96
N VAL A 8 -4.09 -8.71 7.34
CA VAL A 8 -3.34 -7.87 6.40
C VAL A 8 -3.22 -8.60 5.08
N GLU A 9 -3.58 -7.93 4.01
CA GLU A 9 -3.43 -8.39 2.63
C GLU A 9 -2.52 -7.46 1.86
N ILE A 10 -1.50 -8.02 1.21
CA ILE A 10 -0.58 -7.30 0.33
C ILE A 10 -0.73 -7.91 -1.06
N ALA A 11 -1.29 -7.15 -2.00
CA ALA A 11 -1.52 -7.61 -3.37
C ALA A 11 -0.26 -7.37 -4.20
N LEU A 12 0.61 -8.36 -4.27
CA LEU A 12 1.80 -8.37 -5.12
C LEU A 12 1.42 -8.64 -6.58
N PRO A 13 2.30 -8.34 -7.57
CA PRO A 13 1.98 -8.49 -8.99
C PRO A 13 1.50 -9.88 -9.41
N ASP A 14 1.99 -10.93 -8.81
CA ASP A 14 1.73 -12.34 -9.15
C ASP A 14 1.09 -13.15 -8.03
N THR A 15 1.00 -12.61 -6.82
CA THR A 15 0.39 -13.30 -5.68
C THR A 15 -0.15 -12.31 -4.65
N THR A 16 -1.01 -12.78 -3.76
CA THR A 16 -1.46 -12.02 -2.58
C THR A 16 -0.93 -12.65 -1.32
N VAL A 17 -0.13 -11.89 -0.60
CA VAL A 17 0.34 -12.28 0.75
C VAL A 17 -0.76 -11.95 1.75
N ARG A 18 -1.16 -12.94 2.55
CA ARG A 18 -2.18 -12.80 3.59
C ARG A 18 -1.61 -13.19 4.94
N LEU A 19 -1.71 -12.27 5.88
CA LEU A 19 -1.16 -12.40 7.22
C LEU A 19 -2.24 -12.07 8.26
N TRP A 20 -2.17 -12.71 9.41
CA TRP A 20 -3.01 -12.36 10.56
C TRP A 20 -2.15 -12.18 11.81
N ASP A 21 -2.51 -11.24 12.67
CA ASP A 21 -1.79 -10.97 13.90
C ASP A 21 -2.10 -12.03 14.94
N GLY A 22 -1.11 -12.86 15.24
CA GLY A 22 -1.23 -13.90 16.23
C GLY A 22 -0.17 -14.97 16.13
N SER A 23 -0.24 -15.92 17.06
CA SER A 23 0.62 -17.09 17.13
C SER A 23 -0.21 -18.35 16.94
N GLY A 24 0.23 -19.24 16.08
CA GLY A 24 -0.46 -20.51 15.86
C GLY A 24 -0.52 -20.93 14.39
N GLY A 25 -1.60 -21.64 14.04
CA GLY A 25 -1.84 -22.12 12.70
C GLY A 25 -2.31 -21.05 11.71
N ALA A 26 -2.58 -21.47 10.49
CA ALA A 26 -3.20 -20.59 9.51
C ALA A 26 -4.67 -20.29 9.93
N PHE A 27 -5.08 -19.04 9.73
CA PHE A 27 -6.47 -18.62 9.82
C PHE A 27 -7.10 -18.70 8.43
N ILE A 28 -8.30 -19.23 8.33
CA ILE A 28 -9.05 -19.35 7.08
C ILE A 28 -10.33 -18.54 7.25
N ASP A 29 -10.56 -17.58 6.34
CA ASP A 29 -11.80 -16.81 6.31
C ASP A 29 -12.95 -17.59 5.64
N ASP A 30 -14.16 -17.01 5.65
CA ASP A 30 -15.35 -17.63 5.07
C ASP A 30 -15.26 -17.79 3.54
N ASP A 31 -14.42 -17.00 2.88
CA ASP A 31 -14.15 -17.09 1.44
C ASP A 31 -13.09 -18.17 1.12
N GLY A 32 -12.52 -18.83 2.13
CA GLY A 32 -11.49 -19.84 1.98
C GLY A 32 -10.08 -19.26 1.77
N ASN A 33 -9.85 -17.98 2.01
CA ASN A 33 -8.52 -17.40 1.97
C ASN A 33 -7.70 -17.81 3.20
N ILE A 34 -6.45 -18.18 2.96
CA ILE A 34 -5.54 -18.66 4.01
C ILE A 34 -4.62 -17.52 4.43
N TYR A 35 -4.72 -17.12 5.69
CA TYR A 35 -3.85 -16.14 6.34
C TYR A 35 -2.82 -16.87 7.19
N ARG A 36 -1.55 -16.55 7.00
CA ARG A 36 -0.45 -17.09 7.81
C ARG A 36 -0.29 -16.27 9.08
N ALA A 37 0.02 -16.93 10.18
CA ALA A 37 0.33 -16.25 11.42
C ALA A 37 1.57 -15.38 11.27
N ALA A 38 1.49 -14.15 11.77
CA ALA A 38 2.59 -13.20 11.82
C ALA A 38 2.50 -12.44 13.15
N GLN A 39 3.63 -12.03 13.68
CA GLN A 39 3.67 -11.16 14.85
C GLN A 39 3.97 -9.75 14.40
N PHE A 40 3.04 -8.84 14.64
CA PHE A 40 3.26 -7.42 14.46
C PHE A 40 3.91 -6.81 15.70
N THR A 41 4.74 -5.81 15.51
CA THR A 41 5.31 -5.06 16.63
C THR A 41 4.22 -4.24 17.33
N GLU A 42 4.39 -3.96 18.62
CA GLU A 42 3.45 -3.12 19.37
C GLU A 42 3.27 -1.74 18.73
N ASP A 43 4.36 -1.16 18.20
CA ASP A 43 4.31 0.10 17.47
C ASP A 43 3.45 0.00 16.20
N ALA A 44 3.52 -1.13 15.47
CA ALA A 44 2.69 -1.36 14.29
C ALA A 44 1.20 -1.43 14.67
N LEU A 45 0.85 -2.12 15.75
CA LEU A 45 -0.52 -2.22 16.22
C LEU A 45 -1.09 -0.87 16.66
N GLN A 46 -0.32 -0.06 17.41
CA GLN A 46 -0.72 1.29 17.79
C GLN A 46 -0.92 2.20 16.56
N THR A 47 -0.06 2.05 15.56
CA THR A 47 -0.16 2.81 14.33
C THR A 47 -1.35 2.38 13.48
N ILE A 48 -1.70 1.09 13.46
CA ILE A 48 -2.93 0.59 12.84
C ILE A 48 -4.16 1.21 13.51
N GLU A 49 -4.19 1.27 14.84
CA GLU A 49 -5.28 1.90 15.59
C GLU A 49 -5.43 3.39 15.24
N ALA A 50 -4.32 4.13 15.16
CA ALA A 50 -4.32 5.53 14.75
C ALA A 50 -4.74 5.70 13.26
N ALA A 51 -4.38 4.73 12.38
CA ALA A 51 -4.80 4.72 10.96
C ALA A 51 -6.31 4.57 10.80
N ILE A 52 -6.93 3.78 11.64
CA ILE A 52 -8.38 3.60 11.67
C ILE A 52 -9.09 4.92 11.97
N ASN A 53 -8.46 5.83 12.71
CA ASN A 53 -8.99 7.15 13.02
C ASN A 53 -8.86 8.18 11.89
N GLY A 54 -8.31 7.80 10.73
CA GLY A 54 -8.28 8.62 9.52
C GLY A 54 -7.15 9.62 9.42
N GLU A 55 -6.10 9.48 10.20
CA GLU A 55 -4.90 10.32 10.11
C GLU A 55 -4.07 9.92 8.88
N ALA A 56 -3.53 10.92 8.17
CA ALA A 56 -2.64 10.70 7.05
C ALA A 56 -1.21 10.43 7.56
N PHE A 57 -0.74 9.19 7.51
CA PHE A 57 0.61 8.82 7.95
C PHE A 57 1.12 7.56 7.27
N THR A 58 2.38 7.28 7.50
CA THR A 58 3.04 6.05 7.10
C THR A 58 2.87 5.02 8.21
N LEU A 59 2.38 3.84 7.85
CA LEU A 59 2.22 2.71 8.75
C LEU A 59 3.37 1.73 8.56
N PRO A 60 4.32 1.60 9.49
CA PRO A 60 5.34 0.57 9.45
C PRO A 60 4.75 -0.77 9.87
N LEU A 61 4.60 -1.70 8.94
CA LEU A 61 4.28 -3.09 9.22
C LEU A 61 5.59 -3.86 9.41
N SER A 62 5.89 -4.28 10.63
CA SER A 62 7.09 -5.06 10.92
C SER A 62 6.70 -6.48 11.31
N LEU A 63 7.25 -7.44 10.59
CA LEU A 63 7.15 -8.87 10.85
C LEU A 63 8.43 -9.32 11.54
N ILE A 64 8.28 -9.92 12.69
CA ILE A 64 9.39 -10.45 13.48
C ILE A 64 9.39 -11.97 13.48
N ASN A 65 10.52 -12.57 13.87
CA ASN A 65 10.71 -14.02 13.99
C ASN A 65 10.62 -14.80 12.66
N LEU A 66 11.01 -14.16 11.54
CA LEU A 66 11.21 -14.87 10.30
C LEU A 66 12.55 -15.60 10.31
N ASP A 67 12.58 -16.82 9.80
CA ASP A 67 13.84 -17.49 9.55
C ASP A 67 14.60 -16.78 8.42
N ARG A 68 15.93 -16.87 8.46
CA ARG A 68 16.81 -16.19 7.48
C ARG A 68 16.46 -16.56 6.04
N THR A 69 16.14 -17.84 5.80
CA THR A 69 15.80 -18.31 4.44
C THR A 69 14.57 -17.61 3.90
N THR A 70 13.56 -17.38 4.74
CA THR A 70 12.35 -16.62 4.38
C THR A 70 12.67 -15.14 4.13
N GLY A 71 13.54 -14.54 4.97
CA GLY A 71 14.01 -13.16 4.75
C GLY A 71 14.73 -12.99 3.42
N ASP A 72 15.66 -13.89 3.10
CA ASP A 72 16.40 -13.89 1.84
C ASP A 72 15.45 -14.05 0.63
N GLN A 73 14.44 -14.93 0.71
CA GLN A 73 13.44 -15.13 -0.35
C GLN A 73 12.57 -13.88 -0.57
N ILE A 74 12.19 -13.18 0.50
CA ILE A 74 11.42 -11.93 0.39
C ILE A 74 12.27 -10.85 -0.27
N TRP A 75 13.55 -10.75 0.09
CA TRP A 75 14.48 -9.80 -0.51
C TRP A 75 14.68 -10.08 -2.01
N GLU A 76 14.95 -11.34 -2.37
CA GLU A 76 15.11 -11.76 -3.77
C GLU A 76 13.85 -11.50 -4.60
N TYR A 77 12.67 -11.66 -4.00
CA TYR A 77 11.40 -11.34 -4.64
C TYR A 77 11.27 -9.85 -4.96
N ASP A 78 11.63 -8.97 -4.01
CA ASP A 78 11.55 -7.51 -4.19
C ASP A 78 12.52 -7.00 -5.27
N GLU A 79 13.72 -7.60 -5.38
CA GLU A 79 14.66 -7.26 -6.46
C GLU A 79 14.10 -7.54 -7.86
N VAL A 80 13.27 -8.57 -8.00
CA VAL A 80 12.71 -8.98 -9.31
C VAL A 80 11.38 -8.29 -9.61
N ASN A 81 10.47 -8.23 -8.64
CA ASN A 81 9.07 -7.85 -8.87
C ASN A 81 8.64 -6.54 -8.22
N SER A 82 9.49 -5.93 -7.41
CA SER A 82 9.22 -4.73 -6.61
C SER A 82 7.93 -4.80 -5.77
N VAL A 83 8.08 -4.91 -4.47
CA VAL A 83 6.97 -4.84 -3.51
C VAL A 83 6.42 -3.41 -3.41
N VAL A 84 7.25 -2.41 -3.73
CA VAL A 84 6.88 -0.99 -3.70
C VAL A 84 5.77 -0.69 -4.72
N GLY A 85 4.73 -0.01 -4.27
CA GLY A 85 3.55 0.30 -5.07
C GLY A 85 2.43 -0.74 -4.96
N SER A 86 2.63 -1.84 -4.25
CA SER A 86 1.61 -2.88 -4.06
C SER A 86 0.50 -2.42 -3.13
N PRO A 87 -0.78 -2.65 -3.46
CA PRO A 87 -1.90 -2.35 -2.58
C PRO A 87 -1.84 -3.16 -1.29
N VAL A 88 -2.11 -2.50 -0.16
CA VAL A 88 -2.19 -3.11 1.17
C VAL A 88 -3.55 -2.81 1.78
N VAL A 89 -4.20 -3.84 2.27
CA VAL A 89 -5.51 -3.73 2.94
C VAL A 89 -5.41 -4.33 4.33
N ILE A 90 -5.90 -3.60 5.33
CA ILE A 90 -6.00 -4.07 6.71
C ILE A 90 -7.47 -4.20 7.05
N LYS A 91 -7.83 -5.37 7.56
CA LYS A 91 -9.19 -5.73 7.93
C LYS A 91 -9.24 -6.17 9.39
N LEU A 92 -10.36 -5.95 10.03
CA LEU A 92 -10.69 -6.53 11.34
C LEU A 92 -11.74 -7.61 11.18
N GLN A 93 -11.46 -8.79 11.70
CA GLN A 93 -12.39 -9.90 11.76
C GLN A 93 -12.85 -10.11 13.19
N GLU A 94 -14.15 -10.07 13.40
CA GLU A 94 -14.75 -10.42 14.69
C GLU A 94 -14.87 -11.94 14.83
N LEU A 95 -14.63 -12.43 16.03
CA LEU A 95 -14.82 -13.82 16.41
C LEU A 95 -15.67 -13.88 17.67
N ASP A 96 -16.47 -14.92 17.78
CA ASP A 96 -17.26 -15.20 18.99
C ASP A 96 -16.39 -15.81 20.11
N ASP A 97 -17.05 -16.17 21.19
CA ASP A 97 -16.40 -16.81 22.36
C ASP A 97 -15.86 -18.23 22.07
N GLU A 98 -16.25 -18.82 20.94
CA GLU A 98 -15.84 -20.16 20.48
C GLU A 98 -14.81 -20.06 19.32
N GLU A 99 -14.25 -18.84 19.09
CA GLU A 99 -13.32 -18.50 18.00
C GLU A 99 -13.89 -18.74 16.59
N GLN A 100 -15.23 -18.71 16.44
CA GLN A 100 -15.86 -18.79 15.14
C GLN A 100 -16.00 -17.40 14.53
N ILE A 101 -15.95 -17.33 13.20
CA ILE A 101 -16.06 -16.07 12.44
C ILE A 101 -17.49 -15.51 12.62
N VAL A 102 -17.55 -14.20 12.91
CA VAL A 102 -18.80 -13.46 13.01
C VAL A 102 -18.84 -12.37 11.94
N GLY A 103 -19.65 -12.58 10.93
CA GLY A 103 -19.81 -11.61 9.84
C GLY A 103 -18.60 -11.48 8.94
N GLU A 104 -18.69 -10.57 7.98
CA GLU A 104 -17.61 -10.29 7.04
C GLU A 104 -16.52 -9.43 7.68
N PRO A 105 -15.23 -9.58 7.29
CA PRO A 105 -14.14 -8.76 7.81
C PRO A 105 -14.30 -7.31 7.38
N GLU A 106 -14.23 -6.39 8.33
CA GLU A 106 -14.36 -4.96 8.07
C GLU A 106 -13.04 -4.35 7.62
N VAL A 107 -13.01 -3.72 6.43
CA VAL A 107 -11.84 -2.98 5.94
C VAL A 107 -11.67 -1.69 6.75
N LYS A 108 -10.55 -1.58 7.46
CA LYS A 108 -10.22 -0.40 8.30
C LYS A 108 -9.19 0.51 7.66
N PHE A 109 -8.31 -0.03 6.83
CA PHE A 109 -7.26 0.76 6.20
C PHE A 109 -6.96 0.22 4.80
N THR A 110 -6.72 1.14 3.88
CA THR A 110 -6.23 0.84 2.53
C THR A 110 -5.08 1.78 2.21
N GLY A 111 -3.96 1.21 1.81
CA GLY A 111 -2.76 1.95 1.48
C GLY A 111 -1.98 1.31 0.36
N THR A 112 -0.78 1.82 0.16
CA THR A 112 0.17 1.33 -0.83
C THR A 112 1.53 1.17 -0.16
N SER A 113 2.23 0.08 -0.41
CA SER A 113 3.60 -0.11 0.07
C SER A 113 4.53 0.93 -0.54
N ASP A 114 5.33 1.61 0.28
CA ASP A 114 6.25 2.66 -0.15
C ASP A 114 7.71 2.20 -0.06
N ASN A 115 8.05 1.44 0.96
CA ASN A 115 9.41 0.97 1.19
C ASN A 115 9.38 -0.39 1.88
N MET A 116 10.33 -1.24 1.56
CA MET A 116 10.56 -2.52 2.25
C MET A 116 12.00 -2.58 2.75
N LYS A 117 12.18 -3.09 3.95
CA LYS A 117 13.49 -3.33 4.57
C LYS A 117 13.53 -4.72 5.15
N VAL A 118 14.61 -5.43 4.88
CA VAL A 118 14.94 -6.68 5.56
C VAL A 118 16.15 -6.42 6.45
N THR A 119 16.05 -6.74 7.72
CA THR A 119 17.13 -6.56 8.70
C THR A 119 17.40 -7.88 9.40
N ASP A 120 18.62 -8.38 9.25
CA ASP A 120 19.04 -9.60 9.94
C ASP A 120 19.54 -9.25 11.34
N GLN A 121 18.98 -9.93 12.32
CA GLN A 121 19.43 -9.89 13.70
C GLN A 121 20.12 -11.21 14.03
N ALA A 122 21.43 -11.17 14.16
CA ALA A 122 22.22 -12.34 14.58
C ALA A 122 22.39 -12.31 16.10
N SER A 123 21.92 -13.35 16.79
CA SER A 123 22.29 -13.66 18.15
C SER A 123 23.21 -14.89 18.19
N GLU A 124 23.86 -15.17 19.32
CA GLU A 124 24.77 -16.33 19.45
C GLU A 124 24.07 -17.68 19.23
N GLN A 125 22.72 -17.73 19.24
CA GLN A 125 21.96 -18.97 19.18
C GLN A 125 21.02 -19.04 17.98
N GLU A 126 20.55 -17.90 17.43
CA GLU A 126 19.60 -17.86 16.31
C GLU A 126 19.86 -16.65 15.42
N SER A 127 19.66 -16.83 14.11
CA SER A 127 19.63 -15.74 13.15
C SER A 127 18.18 -15.54 12.74
N LEU A 128 17.62 -14.40 13.11
CA LEU A 128 16.25 -14.02 12.81
C LEU A 128 16.23 -12.81 11.88
N SER A 129 15.34 -12.83 10.91
CA SER A 129 15.13 -11.71 10.02
C SER A 129 13.88 -10.94 10.44
N VAL A 130 13.97 -9.62 10.39
CA VAL A 130 12.85 -8.70 10.55
C VAL A 130 12.57 -8.07 9.19
N VAL A 131 11.37 -8.24 8.69
CA VAL A 131 10.90 -7.59 7.48
C VAL A 131 9.97 -6.46 7.87
N SER A 132 10.28 -5.24 7.44
CA SER A 132 9.41 -4.08 7.62
C SER A 132 8.97 -3.56 6.27
N VAL A 133 7.68 -3.25 6.17
CA VAL A 133 7.06 -2.62 5.00
C VAL A 133 6.39 -1.33 5.46
N ASP A 134 6.83 -0.21 4.91
CA ASP A 134 6.18 1.08 5.14
C ASP A 134 4.97 1.18 4.20
N VAL A 135 3.79 1.37 4.77
CA VAL A 135 2.54 1.52 4.01
C VAL A 135 2.04 2.94 4.14
N VAL A 136 1.80 3.59 3.03
CA VAL A 136 1.26 4.96 2.96
C VAL A 136 -0.19 4.92 2.52
N ASN A 137 -1.03 5.74 3.15
CA ASN A 137 -2.42 5.86 2.72
C ASN A 137 -2.59 6.85 1.56
N ALA A 138 -3.76 6.82 0.92
CA ALA A 138 -4.05 7.69 -0.24
C ALA A 138 -4.02 9.20 0.11
N PHE A 139 -4.11 9.57 1.39
CA PHE A 139 -4.06 10.98 1.80
C PHE A 139 -2.65 11.56 1.76
N THR A 140 -1.61 10.73 1.93
CA THR A 140 -0.22 11.19 1.79
C THR A 140 0.08 11.62 0.37
N LEU A 141 -0.60 11.05 -0.63
CA LEU A 141 -0.45 11.43 -2.04
C LEU A 141 -0.85 12.90 -2.32
N ARG A 142 -1.67 13.52 -1.46
CA ARG A 142 -2.00 14.95 -1.57
C ARG A 142 -0.81 15.86 -1.31
N GLY A 143 0.18 15.39 -0.54
CA GLY A 143 1.44 16.10 -0.29
C GLY A 143 2.50 15.89 -1.37
N VAL A 144 2.31 14.89 -2.25
CA VAL A 144 3.24 14.62 -3.34
C VAL A 144 2.99 15.64 -4.44
N ALA A 145 3.94 16.57 -4.60
CA ALA A 145 3.90 17.51 -5.71
C ALA A 145 3.96 16.72 -7.02
N ASN A 146 2.98 16.92 -7.88
CA ASN A 146 3.03 16.36 -9.23
C ASN A 146 4.26 16.96 -9.94
N GLY A 147 5.28 16.13 -10.17
CA GLY A 147 6.50 16.52 -10.85
C GLY A 147 6.31 16.88 -12.33
N GLN A 148 5.08 16.77 -12.85
CA GLN A 148 4.75 17.17 -14.21
C GLN A 148 4.75 18.70 -14.32
N VAL A 149 5.64 19.21 -15.12
CA VAL A 149 5.66 20.62 -15.49
C VAL A 149 4.59 20.87 -16.54
N LEU A 150 3.91 22.02 -16.48
CA LEU A 150 2.98 22.44 -17.52
C LEU A 150 3.76 22.83 -18.79
N SER A 151 4.31 21.84 -19.47
CA SER A 151 5.08 21.99 -20.70
C SER A 151 4.29 21.47 -21.91
N ASP A 152 4.61 21.98 -23.09
CA ASP A 152 4.00 21.52 -24.34
C ASP A 152 4.27 20.03 -24.60
N VAL A 153 5.46 19.56 -24.24
CA VAL A 153 5.86 18.16 -24.41
C VAL A 153 5.04 17.26 -23.50
N ASP A 154 4.96 17.56 -22.21
CA ASP A 154 4.22 16.76 -21.24
C ASP A 154 2.71 16.74 -21.57
N GLN A 155 2.18 17.86 -22.03
CA GLN A 155 0.78 17.93 -22.41
C GLN A 155 0.46 17.07 -23.63
N LYS A 156 1.30 17.10 -24.65
CA LYS A 156 1.16 16.24 -25.83
C LYS A 156 1.30 14.76 -25.50
N GLU A 157 2.26 14.39 -24.67
CA GLU A 157 2.46 13.03 -24.17
C GLU A 157 1.24 12.55 -23.39
N ARG A 158 0.74 13.36 -22.47
CA ARG A 158 -0.47 13.06 -21.70
C ARG A 158 -1.69 12.89 -22.60
N SER A 159 -1.88 13.80 -23.56
CA SER A 159 -2.97 13.76 -24.53
C SER A 159 -2.95 12.46 -25.33
N LYS A 160 -1.78 12.05 -25.80
CA LYS A 160 -1.56 10.81 -26.54
C LYS A 160 -1.91 9.57 -25.70
N ARG A 161 -1.52 9.59 -24.40
CA ARG A 161 -1.79 8.47 -23.48
C ARG A 161 -3.27 8.33 -23.13
N LEU A 162 -3.96 9.47 -22.90
CA LEU A 162 -5.36 9.47 -22.51
C LEU A 162 -6.31 9.22 -23.68
N ASN A 163 -5.97 9.68 -24.87
CA ASN A 163 -6.80 9.52 -26.08
C ASN A 163 -5.93 9.34 -27.33
N PRO A 164 -5.40 8.12 -27.56
CA PRO A 164 -4.45 7.84 -28.65
C PRO A 164 -4.98 8.13 -30.06
N SER A 165 -6.29 8.11 -30.22
CA SER A 165 -6.96 8.32 -31.52
C SER A 165 -7.34 9.78 -31.81
N ALA A 166 -7.23 10.67 -30.82
CA ALA A 166 -7.53 12.08 -31.00
C ALA A 166 -6.30 12.91 -31.43
N PRO A 167 -6.50 14.09 -32.03
CA PRO A 167 -5.44 15.03 -32.26
C PRO A 167 -4.75 15.43 -30.95
N LEU A 168 -3.43 15.60 -31.00
CA LEU A 168 -2.65 16.01 -29.81
C LEU A 168 -3.15 17.37 -29.29
N ASP A 169 -3.24 17.47 -27.96
CA ASP A 169 -3.58 18.74 -27.30
C ASP A 169 -2.44 19.76 -27.47
N ARG A 170 -2.75 20.88 -28.09
CA ARG A 170 -1.80 21.97 -28.42
C ARG A 170 -2.01 23.20 -27.54
N PHE A 171 -2.61 23.04 -26.36
CA PHE A 171 -2.94 24.17 -25.49
C PHE A 171 -1.68 24.96 -25.09
N CYS A 172 -0.64 24.28 -24.58
CA CYS A 172 0.59 24.95 -24.15
C CYS A 172 1.33 25.63 -25.31
N GLU A 173 1.29 25.07 -26.51
CA GLU A 173 1.86 25.69 -27.71
C GLU A 173 1.16 27.04 -28.04
N ARG A 174 -0.13 27.15 -27.73
CA ARG A 174 -0.90 28.37 -27.97
C ARG A 174 -0.69 29.44 -26.91
N VAL A 175 -0.27 29.08 -25.69
CA VAL A 175 -0.08 30.02 -24.57
C VAL A 175 0.92 31.12 -24.91
N SER A 176 2.03 30.80 -25.57
CA SER A 176 3.03 31.79 -26.01
C SER A 176 2.46 32.82 -26.96
N GLY A 177 1.49 32.45 -27.79
CA GLY A 177 0.81 33.36 -28.71
C GLY A 177 -0.28 34.21 -28.09
N LEU A 178 -0.72 33.93 -26.84
CA LEU A 178 -1.73 34.72 -26.15
C LEU A 178 -1.25 36.09 -25.72
N ARG A 179 0.08 36.27 -25.54
CA ARG A 179 0.68 37.56 -25.15
C ARG A 179 0.39 38.66 -26.14
N GLU A 180 0.23 38.32 -27.42
CA GLU A 180 0.05 39.26 -28.50
C GLU A 180 -1.38 39.33 -29.03
N LYS A 181 -2.31 38.59 -28.43
CA LYS A 181 -3.71 38.56 -28.85
C LYS A 181 -4.61 39.31 -27.89
N THR A 182 -5.37 40.25 -28.42
CA THR A 182 -6.48 40.88 -27.68
C THR A 182 -7.63 39.86 -27.53
N ILE A 183 -7.84 39.37 -26.31
CA ILE A 183 -9.00 38.53 -26.01
C ILE A 183 -10.22 39.40 -25.87
N ARG A 184 -11.15 39.25 -26.79
CA ARG A 184 -12.49 39.87 -26.65
C ARG A 184 -13.37 38.89 -25.91
N TRP A 185 -13.83 39.29 -24.73
CA TRP A 185 -14.85 38.53 -23.99
C TRP A 185 -16.20 38.68 -24.70
N PRO A 186 -17.00 37.61 -24.78
CA PRO A 186 -18.37 37.73 -25.28
C PRO A 186 -19.17 38.72 -24.42
N ASN A 187 -19.85 39.64 -25.04
CA ASN A 187 -20.85 40.45 -24.36
C ASN A 187 -22.07 39.53 -24.13
N TRP A 188 -22.38 39.29 -22.89
CA TRP A 188 -23.59 38.55 -22.47
C TRP A 188 -24.77 39.50 -22.41
#